data_007a3deefb995d53e18ebe8090d1a951
#
_entry.id   007a3deefb995d53e18ebe8090d1a951
#
_cell.length_a   1.000
_cell.length_b   1.000
_cell.length_c   1.000
_cell.angle_alpha   90.00
_cell.angle_beta   90.00
_cell.angle_gamma   90.00
#
_symmetry.space_group_name_H-M   'P 1'
#
loop_
_entity.id
_entity.type
_entity.pdbx_description
1 polymer ?
#
loop_
_entity_poly.entity_id
_entity_poly.type
_entity_poly.pdbx_seq_one_letter_code
_entity_poly.pdbx_strand_id
1 'polypeptide(L)'
;MRDQSFETQNINIEKTYGGQESSSIIHYETFDNLALFYGRKSLVHFHDRFYQVHYLTEGSIALQLDAHEYRLYAPCFFITPPSIPHGFYTDLDTHGHVLTIPQEFVWQLLESLKRDINYFYPMCIELSPQEEAQQIFKFEYLFNLLAGEYRQHTDEKQTALRLSAKLILLEIYRLSKSNEKKYSPRNNEL
;
A
#
# COMPACT_ATOMS: atom_id res chain seq x y z
N MET A 1 -7.98 12.49 35.64
CA MET A 1 -7.36 12.36 34.31
C MET A 1 -8.37 11.63 33.45
N ARG A 2 -8.95 12.31 32.46
CA ARG A 2 -9.89 11.67 31.53
C ARG A 2 -9.06 10.93 30.49
N ASP A 3 -9.23 9.64 30.45
CA ASP A 3 -8.72 8.75 29.40
C ASP A 3 -9.39 9.20 28.08
N GLN A 4 -8.66 9.93 27.25
CA GLN A 4 -9.08 10.22 25.90
C GLN A 4 -8.70 8.98 25.08
N SER A 5 -9.61 8.01 25.06
CA SER A 5 -9.57 6.97 24.04
C SER A 5 -9.70 7.69 22.69
N PHE A 6 -8.59 7.81 21.96
CA PHE A 6 -8.63 8.27 20.57
C PHE A 6 -9.38 7.20 19.78
N GLU A 7 -10.64 7.45 19.47
CA GLU A 7 -11.38 6.61 18.52
C GLU A 7 -10.62 6.62 17.19
N THR A 8 -10.15 5.45 16.78
CA THR A 8 -9.51 5.28 15.48
C THR A 8 -10.55 5.58 14.39
N GLN A 9 -10.30 6.58 13.57
CA GLN A 9 -11.26 7.06 12.60
C GLN A 9 -11.31 6.15 11.36
N ASN A 10 -12.50 5.76 10.94
CA ASN A 10 -12.72 5.16 9.63
C ASN A 10 -12.71 6.26 8.55
N ILE A 11 -11.72 6.25 7.67
CA ILE A 11 -11.65 7.17 6.53
C ILE A 11 -12.28 6.49 5.31
N ASN A 12 -13.40 7.06 4.86
CA ASN A 12 -14.04 6.62 3.63
C ASN A 12 -13.23 7.10 2.42
N ILE A 13 -12.46 6.20 1.83
CA ILE A 13 -11.62 6.45 0.65
C ILE A 13 -12.45 6.97 -0.53
N GLU A 14 -13.67 6.47 -0.74
CA GLU A 14 -14.54 6.91 -1.83
C GLU A 14 -14.84 8.41 -1.75
N LYS A 15 -15.04 8.95 -0.55
CA LYS A 15 -15.25 10.38 -0.34
C LYS A 15 -13.97 11.19 -0.51
N THR A 16 -12.84 10.63 -0.14
CA THR A 16 -11.52 11.29 -0.23
C THR A 16 -11.13 11.53 -1.70
N TYR A 17 -11.47 10.60 -2.58
CA TYR A 17 -11.12 10.68 -4.01
C TYR A 17 -12.24 11.18 -4.93
N GLY A 18 -13.23 11.93 -4.40
CA GLY A 18 -14.22 12.63 -5.24
C GLY A 18 -15.51 11.86 -5.55
N GLY A 19 -15.83 10.88 -4.78
CA GLY A 19 -17.12 10.27 -4.46
C GLY A 19 -18.29 10.33 -5.41
N GLN A 20 -18.24 9.70 -6.57
CA GLN A 20 -19.45 9.22 -7.26
C GLN A 20 -19.27 7.90 -8.01
N GLU A 21 -18.11 7.26 -7.95
CA GLU A 21 -17.89 6.02 -8.66
C GLU A 21 -17.56 4.86 -7.72
N SER A 22 -18.17 3.77 -8.04
CA SER A 22 -18.33 2.52 -7.32
C SER A 22 -17.08 2.02 -6.55
N SER A 23 -17.35 1.34 -5.43
CA SER A 23 -16.45 0.50 -4.66
C SER A 23 -15.63 -0.53 -5.47
N SER A 24 -15.77 -0.56 -6.80
CA SER A 24 -15.10 -1.46 -7.73
C SER A 24 -13.91 -0.86 -8.48
N ILE A 25 -13.59 0.43 -8.25
CA ILE A 25 -12.57 1.16 -9.01
C ILE A 25 -11.21 1.05 -8.33
N ILE A 26 -10.18 0.75 -9.13
CA ILE A 26 -8.79 0.87 -8.71
C ILE A 26 -8.40 2.34 -8.76
N HIS A 27 -7.81 2.82 -7.69
CA HIS A 27 -7.34 4.19 -7.58
C HIS A 27 -5.83 4.24 -7.38
N TYR A 28 -5.21 5.24 -7.96
CA TYR A 28 -3.78 5.50 -7.85
C TYR A 28 -3.54 6.96 -7.44
N GLU A 29 -2.55 7.15 -6.59
CA GLU A 29 -2.05 8.48 -6.23
C GLU A 29 -0.53 8.43 -6.04
N THR A 30 0.15 9.55 -6.19
CA THR A 30 1.53 9.67 -5.73
C THR A 30 1.58 9.74 -4.21
N PHE A 31 2.62 9.18 -3.62
CA PHE A 31 2.78 9.25 -2.17
C PHE A 31 2.94 10.70 -1.68
N ASP A 32 3.55 11.55 -2.50
CA ASP A 32 3.70 12.99 -2.25
C ASP A 32 2.35 13.68 -2.04
N ASN A 33 1.41 13.47 -2.97
CA ASN A 33 0.09 14.08 -2.87
C ASN A 33 -0.67 13.56 -1.65
N LEU A 34 -0.59 12.25 -1.38
CA LEU A 34 -1.18 11.68 -0.18
C LEU A 34 -0.56 12.28 1.09
N ALA A 35 0.76 12.37 1.14
CA ALA A 35 1.47 12.94 2.27
C ALA A 35 1.14 14.42 2.47
N LEU A 36 1.04 15.19 1.38
CA LEU A 36 0.63 16.60 1.43
C LEU A 36 -0.81 16.76 1.93
N PHE A 37 -1.72 15.90 1.48
CA PHE A 37 -3.13 15.92 1.94
C PHE A 37 -3.23 15.75 3.46
N TYR A 38 -2.41 14.90 4.05
CA TYR A 38 -2.33 14.68 5.51
C TYR A 38 -1.35 15.61 6.23
N GLY A 39 -0.73 16.59 5.55
CA GLY A 39 0.29 17.45 6.16
C GLY A 39 1.53 16.66 6.61
N ARG A 40 1.89 15.59 5.88
CA ARG A 40 2.98 14.64 6.14
C ARG A 40 2.87 13.86 7.46
N LYS A 41 1.75 13.98 8.13
CA LYS A 41 1.42 13.23 9.35
C LYS A 41 -0.02 12.75 9.28
N SER A 42 -0.21 11.50 8.92
CA SER A 42 -1.50 10.84 9.04
C SER A 42 -1.71 10.33 10.46
N LEU A 43 -2.78 10.76 11.10
CA LEU A 43 -3.20 10.15 12.36
C LEU A 43 -3.64 8.71 12.11
N VAL A 44 -3.63 7.89 13.16
CA VAL A 44 -4.07 6.49 13.06
C VAL A 44 -5.52 6.43 12.63
N HIS A 45 -5.76 5.73 11.54
CA HIS A 45 -7.06 5.54 10.92
C HIS A 45 -7.12 4.16 10.25
N PHE A 46 -8.28 3.77 9.72
CA PHE A 46 -8.43 2.57 8.90
C PHE A 46 -9.38 2.84 7.74
N HIS A 47 -9.38 1.96 6.78
CA HIS A 47 -10.28 1.96 5.63
C HIS A 47 -11.07 0.67 5.57
N ASP A 48 -12.37 0.75 5.32
CA ASP A 48 -13.17 -0.42 5.01
C ASP A 48 -13.05 -0.78 3.53
N ARG A 49 -13.07 -2.08 3.21
CA ARG A 49 -13.17 -2.65 1.86
C ARG A 49 -12.01 -2.39 0.90
N PHE A 50 -10.95 -1.70 1.32
CA PHE A 50 -9.83 -1.41 0.43
C PHE A 50 -8.51 -1.89 1.04
N TYR A 51 -7.70 -2.51 0.18
CA TYR A 51 -6.27 -2.64 0.39
C TYR A 51 -5.56 -1.41 -0.14
N GLN A 52 -4.54 -0.96 0.56
CA GLN A 52 -3.59 -0.02 -0.02
C GLN A 52 -2.19 -0.63 -0.05
N VAL A 53 -1.55 -0.48 -1.21
CA VAL A 53 -0.13 -0.79 -1.40
C VAL A 53 0.61 0.53 -1.54
N HIS A 54 1.51 0.78 -0.62
CA HIS A 54 2.39 1.96 -0.63
C HIS A 54 3.78 1.49 -1.05
N TYR A 55 4.34 2.08 -2.09
CA TYR A 55 5.69 1.82 -2.56
C TYR A 55 6.48 3.13 -2.51
N LEU A 56 7.45 3.22 -1.61
CA LEU A 56 8.34 4.36 -1.49
C LEU A 56 9.59 4.12 -2.33
N THR A 57 9.91 5.11 -3.17
CA THR A 57 11.09 5.11 -4.03
C THR A 57 12.24 5.90 -3.43
N GLU A 58 11.94 6.92 -2.62
CA GLU A 58 12.89 7.80 -1.95
C GLU A 58 12.42 8.16 -0.54
N GLY A 59 13.35 8.54 0.34
CA GLY A 59 13.09 9.01 1.68
C GLY A 59 12.85 7.93 2.73
N SER A 60 12.14 8.29 3.79
CA SER A 60 11.84 7.41 4.92
C SER A 60 10.45 7.67 5.50
N ILE A 61 9.92 6.68 6.22
CA ILE A 61 8.63 6.75 6.88
C ILE A 61 8.69 6.15 8.27
N ALA A 62 8.14 6.86 9.25
CA ALA A 62 7.76 6.27 10.52
C ALA A 62 6.29 5.84 10.40
N LEU A 63 6.03 4.55 10.47
CA LEU A 63 4.75 3.93 10.18
C LEU A 63 4.25 3.20 11.43
N GLN A 64 3.04 3.53 11.86
CA GLN A 64 2.25 2.64 12.72
C GLN A 64 1.39 1.76 11.84
N LEU A 65 1.49 0.46 11.97
CA LEU A 65 0.71 -0.52 11.22
C LEU A 65 0.22 -1.58 12.19
N ASP A 66 -1.11 -1.63 12.40
CA ASP A 66 -1.74 -2.40 13.46
C ASP A 66 -1.18 -2.01 14.83
N ALA A 67 -0.75 -2.96 15.63
CA ALA A 67 -0.15 -2.74 16.95
C ALA A 67 1.36 -2.48 16.93
N HIS A 68 1.98 -2.36 15.75
CA HIS A 68 3.43 -2.27 15.58
C HIS A 68 3.87 -0.93 15.00
N GLU A 69 5.04 -0.47 15.42
CA GLU A 69 5.71 0.69 14.87
C GLU A 69 6.91 0.25 14.04
N TYR A 70 7.07 0.89 12.88
CA TYR A 70 8.15 0.63 11.93
C TYR A 70 8.83 1.93 11.54
N ARG A 71 10.13 1.88 11.31
CA ARG A 71 10.83 2.89 10.53
C ARG A 71 11.38 2.22 9.29
N LEU A 72 10.91 2.67 8.13
CA LEU A 72 11.26 2.07 6.84
C LEU A 72 12.02 3.09 6.00
N TYR A 73 12.98 2.60 5.24
CA TYR A 73 13.77 3.37 4.29
C TYR A 73 13.52 2.87 2.87
N ALA A 74 13.38 3.83 1.94
CA ALA A 74 13.19 3.51 0.53
C ALA A 74 14.46 2.86 -0.08
N PRO A 75 14.31 1.98 -1.09
CA PRO A 75 13.04 1.50 -1.62
C PRO A 75 12.37 0.47 -0.70
N CYS A 76 11.11 0.72 -0.40
CA CYS A 76 10.34 -0.16 0.48
C CYS A 76 8.86 -0.13 0.11
N PHE A 77 8.12 -1.12 0.55
CA PHE A 77 6.66 -1.06 0.50
C PHE A 77 6.01 -1.57 1.78
N PHE A 78 4.77 -1.15 1.99
CA PHE A 78 3.91 -1.70 3.01
C PHE A 78 2.48 -1.84 2.48
N ILE A 79 1.77 -2.80 3.06
CA ILE A 79 0.38 -3.09 2.71
C ILE A 79 -0.50 -2.88 3.93
N THR A 80 -1.56 -2.10 3.72
CA THR A 80 -2.63 -1.90 4.70
C THR A 80 -3.89 -2.61 4.22
N PRO A 81 -4.23 -3.78 4.79
CA PRO A 81 -5.49 -4.45 4.51
C PRO A 81 -6.69 -3.67 5.04
N PRO A 82 -7.93 -4.03 4.59
CA PRO A 82 -9.15 -3.46 5.15
C PRO A 82 -9.21 -3.57 6.67
N SER A 83 -9.73 -2.54 7.30
CA SER A 83 -9.97 -2.46 8.76
C SER A 83 -8.71 -2.52 9.65
N ILE A 84 -7.52 -2.49 9.07
CA ILE A 84 -6.27 -2.45 9.84
C ILE A 84 -5.91 -1.01 10.17
N PRO A 85 -5.77 -0.65 11.46
CA PRO A 85 -5.35 0.68 11.88
C PRO A 85 -3.94 0.99 11.39
N HIS A 86 -3.76 2.17 10.81
CA HIS A 86 -2.45 2.63 10.35
C HIS A 86 -2.35 4.15 10.37
N GLY A 87 -1.15 4.63 10.51
CA GLY A 87 -0.82 6.05 10.46
C GLY A 87 0.66 6.23 10.18
N PHE A 88 1.06 7.41 9.72
CA PHE A 88 2.46 7.63 9.35
C PHE A 88 2.93 9.06 9.57
N TYR A 89 4.24 9.19 9.65
CA TYR A 89 4.96 10.44 9.55
C TYR A 89 6.08 10.29 8.51
N THR A 90 6.22 11.29 7.63
CA THR A 90 7.23 11.26 6.55
C THR A 90 8.05 12.54 6.50
N ASP A 91 9.28 12.41 6.01
CA ASP A 91 10.15 13.53 5.69
C ASP A 91 9.71 14.24 4.39
N LEU A 92 10.29 15.42 4.10
CA LEU A 92 9.92 16.24 2.94
C LEU A 92 10.30 15.60 1.60
N ASP A 93 11.32 14.80 1.59
CA ASP A 93 11.93 14.10 0.44
C ASP A 93 11.46 12.65 0.31
N THR A 94 10.32 12.31 0.93
CA THR A 94 9.71 11.00 0.75
C THR A 94 8.81 11.00 -0.48
N HIS A 95 9.15 10.18 -1.47
CA HIS A 95 8.46 10.02 -2.75
C HIS A 95 8.03 8.58 -2.98
N GLY A 96 7.01 8.40 -3.83
CA GLY A 96 6.54 7.05 -4.16
C GLY A 96 5.13 7.00 -4.72
N HIS A 97 4.50 5.85 -4.55
CA HIS A 97 3.23 5.49 -5.17
C HIS A 97 2.28 4.88 -4.14
N VAL A 98 1.00 5.16 -4.31
CA VAL A 98 -0.09 4.56 -3.53
C VAL A 98 -1.11 3.95 -4.49
N LEU A 99 -1.36 2.66 -4.32
CA LEU A 99 -2.34 1.91 -5.09
C LEU A 99 -3.45 1.44 -4.15
N THR A 100 -4.65 1.94 -4.35
CA THR A 100 -5.85 1.57 -3.58
C THR A 100 -6.70 0.60 -4.38
N ILE A 101 -7.01 -0.54 -3.80
CA ILE A 101 -7.58 -1.70 -4.49
C ILE A 101 -8.78 -2.22 -3.70
N PRO A 102 -9.96 -2.41 -4.33
CA PRO A 102 -11.09 -3.06 -3.68
C PRO A 102 -10.74 -4.47 -3.18
N GLN A 103 -11.20 -4.82 -1.98
CA GLN A 103 -10.91 -6.12 -1.38
C GLN A 103 -11.38 -7.31 -2.23
N GLU A 104 -12.51 -7.19 -2.90
CA GLU A 104 -13.04 -8.25 -3.75
C GLU A 104 -12.11 -8.57 -4.92
N PHE A 105 -11.42 -7.54 -5.45
CA PHE A 105 -10.44 -7.71 -6.51
C PHE A 105 -9.21 -8.49 -6.02
N VAL A 106 -8.73 -8.19 -4.82
CA VAL A 106 -7.62 -8.91 -4.18
C VAL A 106 -8.01 -10.35 -3.89
N TRP A 107 -9.21 -10.59 -3.38
CA TRP A 107 -9.72 -11.94 -3.11
C TRP A 107 -9.82 -12.79 -4.38
N GLN A 108 -10.34 -12.24 -5.49
CA GLN A 108 -10.39 -12.92 -6.78
C GLN A 108 -8.98 -13.34 -7.27
N LEU A 109 -7.98 -12.48 -7.07
CA LEU A 109 -6.60 -12.84 -7.39
C LEU A 109 -6.09 -13.98 -6.51
N LEU A 110 -6.27 -13.90 -5.19
CA LEU A 110 -5.84 -14.94 -4.24
C LEU A 110 -6.52 -16.28 -4.51
N GLU A 111 -7.82 -16.26 -4.80
CA GLU A 111 -8.56 -17.47 -5.21
C GLU A 111 -7.96 -18.09 -6.47
N SER A 112 -7.63 -17.29 -7.48
CA SER A 112 -6.98 -17.78 -8.71
C SER A 112 -5.62 -18.40 -8.43
N LEU A 113 -4.93 -17.97 -7.38
CA LEU A 113 -3.65 -18.51 -6.90
C LEU A 113 -3.83 -19.69 -5.92
N LYS A 114 -5.09 -20.08 -5.62
CA LYS A 114 -5.45 -21.08 -4.61
C LYS A 114 -4.86 -20.76 -3.23
N ARG A 115 -4.98 -19.49 -2.82
CA ARG A 115 -4.49 -18.96 -1.54
C ARG A 115 -5.64 -18.50 -0.67
N ASP A 116 -5.37 -18.47 0.66
CA ASP A 116 -6.28 -17.90 1.63
C ASP A 116 -6.51 -16.41 1.35
N ILE A 117 -7.74 -15.94 1.54
CA ILE A 117 -8.11 -14.52 1.36
C ILE A 117 -7.36 -13.58 2.30
N ASN A 118 -6.84 -14.10 3.41
CA ASN A 118 -6.04 -13.36 4.38
C ASN A 118 -4.53 -13.38 4.05
N TYR A 119 -4.13 -13.85 2.88
CA TYR A 119 -2.72 -13.95 2.52
C TYR A 119 -2.00 -12.60 2.56
N PHE A 120 -2.64 -11.53 2.08
CA PHE A 120 -2.10 -10.18 2.21
C PHE A 120 -2.49 -9.60 3.58
N TYR A 121 -1.75 -9.98 4.60
CA TYR A 121 -1.80 -9.41 5.94
C TYR A 121 -1.03 -8.08 6.00
N PRO A 122 -1.13 -7.30 7.10
CA PRO A 122 -0.29 -6.12 7.29
C PRO A 122 1.18 -6.51 7.18
N MET A 123 1.89 -5.93 6.21
CA MET A 123 3.30 -6.26 5.98
C MET A 123 4.10 -5.05 5.55
N CYS A 124 5.38 -5.06 5.90
CA CYS A 124 6.39 -4.09 5.49
C CYS A 124 7.59 -4.84 4.92
N ILE A 125 8.13 -4.39 3.79
CA ILE A 125 9.33 -4.99 3.16
C ILE A 125 10.23 -3.85 2.68
N GLU A 126 11.46 -3.81 3.18
CA GLU A 126 12.53 -3.00 2.62
C GLU A 126 13.27 -3.83 1.57
N LEU A 127 13.65 -3.20 0.46
CA LEU A 127 14.36 -3.84 -0.63
C LEU A 127 15.82 -3.39 -0.61
N SER A 128 16.73 -4.36 -0.65
CA SER A 128 18.18 -4.08 -0.74
C SER A 128 18.57 -3.75 -2.18
N PRO A 129 19.06 -2.52 -2.48
CA PRO A 129 19.51 -2.18 -3.83
C PRO A 129 20.61 -3.10 -4.35
N GLN A 130 21.41 -3.69 -3.47
CA GLN A 130 22.51 -4.58 -3.83
C GLN A 130 22.03 -6.00 -4.17
N GLU A 131 21.03 -6.50 -3.44
CA GLU A 131 20.55 -7.89 -3.58
C GLU A 131 19.30 -8.01 -4.45
N GLU A 132 18.46 -6.94 -4.49
CA GLU A 132 17.13 -6.98 -5.06
C GLU A 132 16.92 -5.93 -6.18
N ALA A 133 18.00 -5.53 -6.86
CA ALA A 133 17.97 -4.52 -7.93
C ALA A 133 16.95 -4.84 -9.05
N GLN A 134 16.79 -6.13 -9.40
CA GLN A 134 15.82 -6.55 -10.42
C GLN A 134 14.39 -6.37 -9.94
N GLN A 135 14.11 -6.66 -8.68
CA GLN A 135 12.80 -6.48 -8.06
C GLN A 135 12.44 -5.00 -7.97
N ILE A 136 13.39 -4.16 -7.54
CA ILE A 136 13.23 -2.70 -7.48
C ILE A 136 12.88 -2.17 -8.87
N PHE A 137 13.70 -2.48 -9.89
CA PHE A 137 13.46 -2.06 -11.27
C PHE A 137 12.07 -2.50 -11.77
N LYS A 138 11.67 -3.73 -11.46
CA LYS A 138 10.36 -4.25 -11.84
C LYS A 138 9.21 -3.49 -11.18
N PHE A 139 9.30 -3.20 -9.87
CA PHE A 139 8.28 -2.42 -9.18
C PHE A 139 8.19 -1.00 -9.72
N GLU A 140 9.32 -0.32 -9.91
CA GLU A 140 9.37 1.01 -10.52
C GLU A 140 8.71 1.02 -11.91
N TYR A 141 9.04 0.03 -12.75
CA TYR A 141 8.42 -0.10 -14.07
C TYR A 141 6.91 -0.29 -13.98
N LEU A 142 6.43 -1.21 -13.13
CA LEU A 142 5.00 -1.50 -12.99
C LEU A 142 4.21 -0.33 -12.41
N PHE A 143 4.74 0.37 -11.42
CA PHE A 143 4.09 1.56 -10.87
C PHE A 143 4.10 2.74 -11.83
N ASN A 144 5.16 2.93 -12.60
CA ASN A 144 5.21 3.95 -13.65
C ASN A 144 4.23 3.63 -14.79
N LEU A 145 4.09 2.36 -15.20
CA LEU A 145 3.07 1.92 -16.15
C LEU A 145 1.67 2.24 -15.61
N LEU A 146 1.36 1.82 -14.38
CA LEU A 146 0.08 2.08 -13.73
C LEU A 146 -0.22 3.58 -13.65
N ALA A 147 0.76 4.40 -13.27
CA ALA A 147 0.64 5.85 -13.20
C ALA A 147 0.37 6.47 -14.59
N GLY A 148 0.98 5.93 -15.63
CA GLY A 148 0.73 6.30 -17.02
C GLY A 148 -0.71 6.03 -17.43
N GLU A 149 -1.20 4.82 -17.18
CA GLU A 149 -2.58 4.42 -17.47
C GLU A 149 -3.60 5.23 -16.66
N TYR A 150 -3.29 5.54 -15.40
CA TYR A 150 -4.19 6.34 -14.56
C TYR A 150 -4.45 7.74 -15.13
N ARG A 151 -3.47 8.33 -15.83
CA ARG A 151 -3.60 9.66 -16.47
C ARG A 151 -4.35 9.63 -17.80
N GLN A 152 -4.55 8.44 -18.40
CA GLN A 152 -5.30 8.33 -19.66
C GLN A 152 -6.80 8.59 -19.43
N HIS A 153 -7.46 9.06 -20.50
CA HIS A 153 -8.90 9.28 -20.54
C HIS A 153 -9.52 8.42 -21.64
N THR A 154 -9.30 7.10 -21.54
CA THR A 154 -9.82 6.12 -22.52
C THR A 154 -10.82 5.18 -21.84
N ASP A 155 -11.68 4.56 -22.62
CA ASP A 155 -12.68 3.61 -22.12
C ASP A 155 -12.02 2.36 -21.50
N GLU A 156 -10.81 2.00 -21.95
CA GLU A 156 -10.05 0.86 -21.47
C GLU A 156 -9.26 1.12 -20.17
N LYS A 157 -9.21 2.38 -19.69
CA LYS A 157 -8.43 2.79 -18.52
C LYS A 157 -8.60 1.83 -17.33
N GLN A 158 -9.85 1.53 -16.95
CA GLN A 158 -10.09 0.64 -15.81
C GLN A 158 -9.60 -0.79 -16.05
N THR A 159 -9.65 -1.26 -17.29
CA THR A 159 -9.10 -2.57 -17.66
C THR A 159 -7.58 -2.58 -17.52
N ALA A 160 -6.90 -1.55 -18.04
CA ALA A 160 -5.45 -1.41 -17.94
C ALA A 160 -4.98 -1.31 -16.48
N LEU A 161 -5.66 -0.50 -15.66
CA LEU A 161 -5.37 -0.38 -14.22
C LEU A 161 -5.54 -1.72 -13.49
N ARG A 162 -6.59 -2.48 -13.80
CA ARG A 162 -6.82 -3.81 -13.22
C ARG A 162 -5.73 -4.81 -13.57
N LEU A 163 -5.27 -4.82 -14.83
CA LEU A 163 -4.18 -5.69 -15.26
C LEU A 163 -2.86 -5.32 -14.59
N SER A 164 -2.54 -4.04 -14.54
CA SER A 164 -1.32 -3.53 -13.88
C SER A 164 -1.33 -3.81 -12.38
N ALA A 165 -2.46 -3.58 -11.71
CA ALA A 165 -2.62 -3.90 -10.29
C ALA A 165 -2.46 -5.39 -10.00
N LYS A 166 -3.01 -6.28 -10.86
CA LYS A 166 -2.80 -7.73 -10.73
C LYS A 166 -1.33 -8.11 -10.83
N LEU A 167 -0.59 -7.49 -11.74
CA LEU A 167 0.86 -7.75 -11.88
C LEU A 167 1.63 -7.28 -10.64
N ILE A 168 1.33 -6.08 -10.13
CA ILE A 168 1.95 -5.57 -8.90
C ILE A 168 1.68 -6.51 -7.73
N LEU A 169 0.44 -6.89 -7.49
CA LEU A 169 0.07 -7.82 -6.42
C LEU A 169 0.74 -9.19 -6.58
N LEU A 170 0.84 -9.69 -7.82
CA LEU A 170 1.50 -10.96 -8.09
C LEU A 170 3.01 -10.90 -7.78
N GLU A 171 3.68 -9.79 -8.10
CA GLU A 171 5.10 -9.61 -7.77
C GLU A 171 5.31 -9.47 -6.25
N ILE A 172 4.43 -8.75 -5.55
CA ILE A 172 4.46 -8.69 -4.09
C ILE A 172 4.26 -10.09 -3.49
N TYR A 173 3.31 -10.86 -4.00
CA TYR A 173 3.09 -12.25 -3.60
C TYR A 173 4.34 -13.12 -3.78
N ARG A 174 5.03 -12.99 -4.92
CA ARG A 174 6.26 -13.74 -5.21
C ARG A 174 7.38 -13.35 -4.25
N LEU A 175 7.52 -12.07 -4.00
CA LEU A 175 8.54 -11.54 -3.10
C LEU A 175 8.28 -11.95 -1.64
N SER A 176 7.04 -11.83 -1.14
CA SER A 176 6.70 -12.25 0.22
C SER A 176 6.98 -13.74 0.43
N LYS A 177 6.65 -14.59 -0.55
CA LYS A 177 6.93 -16.03 -0.50
C LYS A 177 8.43 -16.35 -0.46
N SER A 178 9.25 -15.60 -1.20
CA SER A 178 10.73 -15.78 -1.15
C SER A 178 11.31 -15.34 0.19
N ASN A 179 10.65 -14.41 0.86
CA ASN A 179 11.08 -13.79 2.11
C ASN A 179 10.39 -14.34 3.37
N GLU A 180 9.46 -15.28 3.26
CA GLU A 180 8.84 -15.94 4.44
C GLU A 180 9.88 -16.45 5.46
N LYS A 181 11.09 -16.75 5.01
CA LYS A 181 12.23 -17.11 5.86
C LYS A 181 12.98 -15.90 6.46
N LYS A 182 12.84 -14.69 5.88
CA LYS A 182 13.57 -13.48 6.32
C LYS A 182 12.72 -12.58 7.21
N TYR A 183 11.39 -12.59 7.09
CA TYR A 183 10.48 -11.64 7.72
C TYR A 183 9.47 -12.28 8.68
N SER A 184 9.90 -13.26 9.46
CA SER A 184 9.24 -13.50 10.74
C SER A 184 9.36 -12.20 11.55
N PRO A 185 8.28 -11.70 12.22
CA PRO A 185 8.39 -10.51 13.05
C PRO A 185 9.51 -10.73 14.04
N ARG A 186 10.64 -10.07 13.84
CA ARG A 186 11.67 -10.00 14.85
C ARG A 186 11.05 -9.19 15.97
N ASN A 187 10.88 -9.83 17.11
CA ASN A 187 10.73 -9.14 18.37
C ASN A 187 11.94 -8.21 18.51
N ASN A 188 11.83 -6.99 18.03
CA ASN A 188 12.71 -5.92 18.45
C ASN A 188 12.18 -5.46 19.81
N GLU A 189 12.42 -6.27 20.82
CA GLU A 189 12.47 -5.78 22.18
C GLU A 189 13.62 -4.77 22.25
N LEU A 190 13.24 -3.52 22.56
CA LEU A 190 14.15 -2.49 23.01
C LEU A 190 14.52 -2.76 24.49
#